data_237988cfcdcb7f1414ebc389b93e2689
#
_entry.id   237988cfcdcb7f1414ebc389b93e2689
#
_cell.length_a   1.000
_cell.length_b   1.000
_cell.length_c   1.000
_cell.angle_alpha   90.00
_cell.angle_beta   90.00
_cell.angle_gamma   90.00
#
_symmetry.space_group_name_H-M   'P 1'
#
loop_
_entity.id
_entity.type
_entity.pdbx_description
1 polymer ?
#
loop_
_entity_poly.entity_id
_entity_poly.type
_entity_poly.pdbx_seq_one_letter_code
_entity_poly.pdbx_strand_id
1 'polypeptide(L)'
;MLIAALRKELLLQWRSRAQLMAVFVFGASALLLFSFAVGPNAEILRQFSAGFLWLGLLLSSTLTLAESFHAEMEHRALEGLLLLPANPRALYYGKAIANWLQLVLLGSALVPVMVILYDAGTLRLGSLLLVIALGTAGLSAPGTLYAAMTAQVRSKQTLLPLLLFPLIVPALLASVKATSLIVLGDPMNQSKAWIELLIAFDAIYWSLCGLLFGRVVED
;
A
#
# COMPACT_ATOMS: atom_id res chain seq x y z
N MET A 1 -1.08 -20.53 -13.62
CA MET A 1 -1.88 -19.31 -13.88
C MET A 1 -1.46 -18.15 -13.00
N LEU A 2 -1.45 -18.25 -11.67
CA LEU A 2 -1.03 -17.16 -10.76
C LEU A 2 0.35 -16.57 -11.10
N ILE A 3 1.36 -17.41 -11.32
CA ILE A 3 2.73 -16.95 -11.67
C ILE A 3 2.74 -16.20 -13.00
N ALA A 4 1.95 -16.61 -13.98
CA ALA A 4 1.86 -15.91 -15.26
C ALA A 4 1.19 -14.53 -15.11
N ALA A 5 0.11 -14.45 -14.30
CA ALA A 5 -0.54 -13.19 -13.97
C ALA A 5 0.41 -12.24 -13.24
N LEU A 6 1.10 -12.72 -12.20
CA LEU A 6 2.08 -11.94 -11.45
C LEU A 6 3.23 -11.43 -12.36
N ARG A 7 3.77 -12.30 -13.21
CA ARG A 7 4.85 -11.92 -14.13
C ARG A 7 4.41 -10.84 -15.13
N LYS A 8 3.18 -10.96 -15.65
CA LYS A 8 2.58 -9.93 -16.53
C LYS A 8 2.51 -8.60 -15.79
N GLU A 9 1.95 -8.57 -14.58
CA GLU A 9 1.78 -7.35 -13.78
C GLU A 9 3.13 -6.69 -13.45
N LEU A 10 4.11 -7.48 -13.00
CA LEU A 10 5.45 -6.98 -12.69
C LEU A 10 6.15 -6.39 -13.92
N LEU A 11 5.99 -7.02 -15.10
CA LEU A 11 6.54 -6.49 -16.34
C LEU A 11 5.87 -5.17 -16.76
N LEU A 12 4.56 -5.04 -16.58
CA LEU A 12 3.84 -3.80 -16.85
C LEU A 12 4.29 -2.68 -15.91
N GLN A 13 4.38 -2.95 -14.61
CA GLN A 13 4.88 -2.00 -13.61
C GLN A 13 6.34 -1.58 -13.90
N TRP A 14 7.20 -2.53 -14.28
CA TRP A 14 8.59 -2.23 -14.62
C TRP A 14 8.74 -1.35 -15.86
N ARG A 15 7.82 -1.46 -16.82
CA ARG A 15 7.79 -0.60 -18.02
C ARG A 15 7.28 0.81 -17.72
N SER A 16 6.44 1.00 -16.71
CA SER A 16 5.89 2.29 -16.30
C SER A 16 6.78 3.05 -15.29
N ARG A 17 8.09 3.15 -15.59
CA ARG A 17 9.07 3.82 -14.71
C ARG A 17 8.69 5.25 -14.35
N ALA A 18 8.12 5.98 -15.32
CA ALA A 18 7.68 7.35 -15.09
C ALA A 18 6.59 7.43 -14.00
N GLN A 19 5.66 6.49 -13.98
CA GLN A 19 4.62 6.40 -12.97
C GLN A 19 5.18 6.05 -11.59
N LEU A 20 6.11 5.08 -11.51
CA LEU A 20 6.78 4.74 -10.25
C LEU A 20 7.50 5.94 -9.67
N MET A 21 8.22 6.70 -10.51
CA MET A 21 8.91 7.93 -10.11
C MET A 21 7.93 9.02 -9.68
N ALA A 22 6.81 9.20 -10.39
CA ALA A 22 5.79 10.17 -10.02
C ALA A 22 5.18 9.87 -8.65
N VAL A 23 4.84 8.61 -8.37
CA VAL A 23 4.29 8.17 -7.07
C VAL A 23 5.33 8.35 -5.94
N PHE A 24 6.61 8.04 -6.22
CA PHE A 24 7.68 8.27 -5.25
C PHE A 24 7.87 9.76 -4.96
N VAL A 25 7.95 10.60 -6.00
CA VAL A 25 8.08 12.07 -5.85
C VAL A 25 6.89 12.64 -5.09
N PHE A 26 5.67 12.14 -5.35
CA PHE A 26 4.48 12.55 -4.62
C PHE A 26 4.57 12.22 -3.12
N GLY A 27 4.96 10.98 -2.77
CA GLY A 27 5.17 10.57 -1.38
C GLY A 27 6.28 11.36 -0.68
N ALA A 28 7.41 11.55 -1.36
CA ALA A 28 8.52 12.36 -0.85
C ALA A 28 8.14 13.83 -0.66
N SER A 29 7.36 14.40 -1.59
CA SER A 29 6.83 15.77 -1.47
C SER A 29 5.88 15.92 -0.28
N ALA A 30 5.04 14.91 -0.01
CA ALA A 30 4.19 14.91 1.19
C ALA A 30 5.03 14.93 2.48
N LEU A 31 6.10 14.13 2.56
CA LEU A 31 7.02 14.15 3.70
C LEU A 31 7.70 15.52 3.84
N LEU A 32 8.15 16.13 2.73
CA LEU A 32 8.73 17.48 2.74
C LEU A 32 7.73 18.51 3.27
N LEU A 33 6.48 18.49 2.81
CA LEU A 33 5.43 19.41 3.25
C LEU A 33 5.18 19.30 4.76
N PHE A 34 5.14 18.07 5.31
CA PHE A 34 5.01 17.86 6.76
C PHE A 34 6.24 18.40 7.52
N SER A 35 7.45 18.21 6.99
CA SER A 35 8.66 18.78 7.58
C SER A 35 8.59 20.30 7.67
N PHE A 36 8.18 20.97 6.59
CA PHE A 36 8.04 22.44 6.59
C PHE A 36 6.87 22.91 7.48
N ALA A 37 5.77 22.17 7.54
CA ALA A 37 4.63 22.54 8.38
C ALA A 37 4.94 22.50 9.89
N VAL A 38 5.77 21.55 10.31
CA VAL A 38 6.22 21.45 11.71
C VAL A 38 7.35 22.48 12.03
N GLY A 39 8.12 22.85 11.01
CA GLY A 39 9.28 23.74 11.17
C GLY A 39 10.49 23.03 11.79
N PRO A 40 11.52 23.79 12.29
CA PRO A 40 12.83 23.25 12.67
C PRO A 40 12.85 22.54 14.04
N ASN A 41 11.73 21.96 14.48
CA ASN A 41 11.67 21.22 15.74
C ASN A 41 11.92 19.72 15.51
N ALA A 42 13.19 19.30 15.66
CA ALA A 42 13.60 17.92 15.42
C ALA A 42 12.90 16.90 16.33
N GLU A 43 12.55 17.27 17.56
CA GLU A 43 11.87 16.37 18.51
C GLU A 43 10.44 16.06 18.05
N ILE A 44 9.69 17.07 17.65
CA ILE A 44 8.34 16.91 17.10
C ILE A 44 8.39 16.13 15.79
N LEU A 45 9.30 16.45 14.89
CA LEU A 45 9.47 15.74 13.62
C LEU A 45 9.75 14.26 13.86
N ARG A 46 10.64 13.93 14.77
CA ARG A 46 10.97 12.55 15.13
C ARG A 46 9.78 11.83 15.76
N GLN A 47 9.04 12.48 16.67
CA GLN A 47 7.89 11.91 17.36
C GLN A 47 6.78 11.53 16.38
N PHE A 48 6.51 12.35 15.36
CA PHE A 48 5.44 12.14 14.39
C PHE A 48 5.92 11.49 13.07
N SER A 49 7.20 11.17 12.95
CA SER A 49 7.80 10.61 11.72
C SER A 49 7.07 9.39 11.17
N ALA A 50 6.66 8.48 12.05
CA ALA A 50 5.88 7.29 11.68
C ALA A 50 4.53 7.67 11.06
N GLY A 51 3.81 8.63 11.66
CA GLY A 51 2.54 9.12 11.14
C GLY A 51 2.70 9.75 9.76
N PHE A 52 3.70 10.60 9.56
CA PHE A 52 3.98 11.25 8.29
C PHE A 52 4.37 10.24 7.20
N LEU A 53 5.20 9.25 7.51
CA LEU A 53 5.55 8.17 6.59
C LEU A 53 4.30 7.43 6.10
N TRP A 54 3.45 6.98 7.04
CA TRP A 54 2.25 6.21 6.69
C TRP A 54 1.17 7.04 5.99
N LEU A 55 1.05 8.34 6.29
CA LEU A 55 0.19 9.26 5.53
C LEU A 55 0.71 9.44 4.09
N GLY A 56 2.01 9.68 3.91
CA GLY A 56 2.62 9.76 2.59
C GLY A 56 2.43 8.47 1.79
N LEU A 57 2.62 7.31 2.43
CA LEU A 57 2.39 5.99 1.82
C LEU A 57 0.91 5.78 1.46
N LEU A 58 -0.01 6.15 2.34
CA LEU A 58 -1.45 6.04 2.10
C LEU A 58 -1.87 6.86 0.87
N LEU A 59 -1.47 8.13 0.81
CA LEU A 59 -1.78 9.01 -0.32
C LEU A 59 -1.18 8.47 -1.63
N SER A 60 0.07 8.01 -1.59
CA SER A 60 0.74 7.42 -2.75
C SER A 60 0.12 6.09 -3.17
N SER A 61 -0.35 5.28 -2.21
CA SER A 61 -1.00 3.99 -2.50
C SER A 61 -2.31 4.16 -3.25
N THR A 62 -3.08 5.21 -2.96
CA THR A 62 -4.34 5.47 -3.68
C THR A 62 -4.11 5.75 -5.17
N LEU A 63 -3.03 6.48 -5.50
CA LEU A 63 -2.64 6.72 -6.89
C LEU A 63 -2.22 5.41 -7.58
N THR A 64 -1.38 4.62 -6.92
CA THR A 64 -0.91 3.32 -7.43
C THR A 64 -2.08 2.36 -7.69
N LEU A 65 -3.00 2.25 -6.73
CA LEU A 65 -4.15 1.34 -6.81
C LEU A 65 -5.17 1.80 -7.86
N ALA A 66 -5.43 3.11 -7.97
CA ALA A 66 -6.32 3.66 -9.00
C ALA A 66 -5.84 3.34 -10.42
N GLU A 67 -4.53 3.42 -10.65
CA GLU A 67 -3.93 3.11 -11.96
C GLU A 67 -3.86 1.60 -12.24
N SER A 68 -3.88 0.75 -11.22
CA SER A 68 -3.69 -0.70 -11.34
C SER A 68 -4.67 -1.38 -12.30
N PHE A 69 -5.89 -0.86 -12.45
CA PHE A 69 -6.91 -1.38 -13.39
C PHE A 69 -7.12 -0.48 -14.61
N HIS A 70 -6.48 0.69 -14.67
CA HIS A 70 -6.69 1.66 -15.75
C HIS A 70 -6.31 1.07 -17.12
N ALA A 71 -5.14 0.49 -17.22
CA ALA A 71 -4.63 -0.09 -18.47
C ALA A 71 -5.51 -1.27 -18.98
N GLU A 72 -6.10 -2.04 -18.09
CA GLU A 72 -6.99 -3.15 -18.45
C GLU A 72 -8.35 -2.66 -18.94
N MET A 73 -8.84 -1.54 -18.40
CA MET A 73 -10.08 -0.92 -18.84
C MET A 73 -9.94 -0.20 -20.19
N GLU A 74 -8.83 0.50 -20.43
CA GLU A 74 -8.59 1.19 -21.72
C GLU A 74 -8.56 0.22 -22.91
N HIS A 75 -8.04 -0.98 -22.70
CA HIS A 75 -7.91 -1.98 -23.77
C HIS A 75 -9.03 -3.03 -23.78
N ARG A 76 -10.10 -2.87 -22.98
CA ARG A 76 -11.14 -3.89 -22.76
C ARG A 76 -10.55 -5.29 -22.48
N ALA A 77 -9.33 -5.32 -21.93
CA ALA A 77 -8.61 -6.55 -21.68
C ALA A 77 -9.27 -7.36 -20.55
N LEU A 78 -10.03 -6.71 -19.68
CA LEU A 78 -10.76 -7.36 -18.59
C LEU A 78 -11.85 -8.29 -19.15
N GLU A 79 -12.59 -7.85 -20.17
CA GLU A 79 -13.60 -8.68 -20.85
C GLU A 79 -12.94 -9.89 -21.55
N GLY A 80 -11.79 -9.67 -22.20
CA GLY A 80 -11.02 -10.75 -22.84
C GLY A 80 -10.41 -11.74 -21.84
N LEU A 81 -10.00 -11.28 -20.66
CA LEU A 81 -9.48 -12.12 -19.58
C LEU A 81 -10.58 -12.97 -18.93
N LEU A 82 -11.81 -12.48 -18.88
CA LEU A 82 -12.97 -13.19 -18.35
C LEU A 82 -13.49 -14.29 -19.30
N LEU A 83 -13.25 -14.12 -20.61
CA LEU A 83 -13.58 -15.16 -21.62
C LEU A 83 -12.58 -16.33 -21.59
N LEU A 84 -11.40 -16.15 -21.00
CA LEU A 84 -10.48 -17.25 -20.77
C LEU A 84 -10.98 -18.10 -19.59
N PRO A 85 -10.79 -19.42 -19.58
CA PRO A 85 -11.11 -20.30 -18.46
C PRO A 85 -10.08 -20.07 -17.31
N ALA A 86 -9.95 -18.82 -16.88
CA ALA A 86 -9.04 -18.40 -15.84
C ALA A 86 -9.80 -18.27 -14.52
N ASN A 87 -9.25 -18.84 -13.45
CA ASN A 87 -9.83 -18.66 -12.12
C ASN A 87 -9.72 -17.19 -11.70
N PRO A 88 -10.83 -16.46 -11.43
CA PRO A 88 -10.80 -15.04 -11.05
C PRO A 88 -9.92 -14.77 -9.83
N ARG A 89 -9.85 -15.72 -8.90
CA ARG A 89 -8.98 -15.62 -7.71
C ARG A 89 -7.50 -15.54 -8.08
N ALA A 90 -7.06 -16.30 -9.11
CA ALA A 90 -5.65 -16.26 -9.53
C ALA A 90 -5.28 -14.90 -10.13
N LEU A 91 -6.24 -14.26 -10.83
CA LEU A 91 -6.07 -12.90 -11.36
C LEU A 91 -5.97 -11.88 -10.22
N TYR A 92 -6.88 -11.95 -9.24
CA TYR A 92 -6.86 -11.09 -8.07
C TYR A 92 -5.53 -11.18 -7.30
N TYR A 93 -5.12 -12.40 -6.91
CA TYR A 93 -3.88 -12.57 -6.15
C TYR A 93 -2.64 -12.15 -6.94
N GLY A 94 -2.61 -12.39 -8.25
CA GLY A 94 -1.53 -11.92 -9.11
C GLY A 94 -1.37 -10.41 -9.06
N LYS A 95 -2.48 -9.69 -9.16
CA LYS A 95 -2.52 -8.22 -9.10
C LYS A 95 -2.27 -7.69 -7.69
N ALA A 96 -2.89 -8.27 -6.66
CA ALA A 96 -2.70 -7.85 -5.28
C ALA A 96 -1.24 -8.03 -4.81
N ILE A 97 -0.58 -9.13 -5.19
CA ILE A 97 0.84 -9.35 -4.88
C ILE A 97 1.72 -8.35 -5.64
N ALA A 98 1.42 -8.05 -6.90
CA ALA A 98 2.18 -7.07 -7.67
C ALA A 98 2.05 -5.66 -7.06
N ASN A 99 0.83 -5.23 -6.70
CA ASN A 99 0.59 -3.97 -6.00
C ASN A 99 1.29 -3.93 -4.64
N TRP A 100 1.23 -5.03 -3.88
CA TRP A 100 1.95 -5.15 -2.62
C TRP A 100 3.45 -4.96 -2.77
N LEU A 101 4.09 -5.64 -3.72
CA LEU A 101 5.52 -5.51 -3.99
C LEU A 101 5.89 -4.07 -4.37
N GLN A 102 5.06 -3.42 -5.18
CA GLN A 102 5.26 -2.01 -5.55
C GLN A 102 5.18 -1.08 -4.33
N LEU A 103 4.19 -1.31 -3.43
CA LEU A 103 4.04 -0.51 -2.21
C LEU A 103 5.15 -0.77 -1.19
N VAL A 104 5.65 -2.02 -1.08
CA VAL A 104 6.83 -2.34 -0.26
C VAL A 104 8.07 -1.62 -0.79
N LEU A 105 8.28 -1.63 -2.11
CA LEU A 105 9.38 -0.90 -2.74
C LEU A 105 9.29 0.60 -2.46
N LEU A 106 8.09 1.18 -2.64
CA LEU A 106 7.82 2.59 -2.36
C LEU A 106 8.08 2.94 -0.89
N GLY A 107 7.52 2.16 0.04
CA GLY A 107 7.70 2.36 1.48
C GLY A 107 9.18 2.28 1.87
N SER A 108 9.89 1.28 1.35
CA SER A 108 11.32 1.11 1.59
C SER A 108 12.14 2.28 1.03
N ALA A 109 11.73 2.85 -0.11
CA ALA A 109 12.38 4.02 -0.69
C ALA A 109 12.07 5.32 0.05
N LEU A 110 10.90 5.43 0.72
CA LEU A 110 10.55 6.60 1.54
C LEU A 110 11.22 6.58 2.92
N VAL A 111 11.67 5.42 3.43
CA VAL A 111 12.38 5.32 4.72
C VAL A 111 13.64 6.19 4.76
N PRO A 112 14.56 6.16 3.80
CA PRO A 112 15.72 7.05 3.80
C PRO A 112 15.33 8.53 3.80
N VAL A 113 14.26 8.89 3.06
CA VAL A 113 13.74 10.26 3.03
C VAL A 113 13.25 10.68 4.43
N MET A 114 12.48 9.80 5.10
CA MET A 114 12.03 10.01 6.48
C MET A 114 13.21 10.18 7.45
N VAL A 115 14.23 9.33 7.35
CA VAL A 115 15.41 9.36 8.21
C VAL A 115 16.15 10.70 8.07
N ILE A 116 16.37 11.14 6.83
CA ILE A 116 17.10 12.38 6.54
C ILE A 116 16.29 13.61 6.97
N LEU A 117 14.98 13.64 6.72
CA LEU A 117 14.15 14.81 6.99
C LEU A 117 13.80 14.97 8.47
N TYR A 118 13.64 13.86 9.20
CA TYR A 118 13.08 13.87 10.55
C TYR A 118 14.07 13.43 11.63
N ASP A 119 15.34 13.21 11.25
CA ASP A 119 16.38 12.67 12.16
C ASP A 119 15.89 11.41 12.92
N ALA A 120 15.13 10.57 12.21
CA ALA A 120 14.55 9.36 12.74
C ALA A 120 15.60 8.25 12.75
N GLY A 121 16.22 8.00 13.92
CA GLY A 121 17.19 6.93 14.08
C GLY A 121 16.58 5.57 13.74
N THR A 122 17.27 4.79 12.89
CA THR A 122 16.81 3.45 12.47
C THR A 122 17.66 2.36 13.12
N LEU A 123 17.48 2.15 14.42
CA LEU A 123 18.23 1.11 15.14
C LEU A 123 17.85 -0.33 14.76
N ARG A 124 16.65 -0.53 14.17
CA ARG A 124 16.12 -1.87 13.82
C ARG A 124 15.50 -1.88 12.42
N LEU A 125 16.34 -1.72 11.39
CA LEU A 125 15.90 -1.72 9.98
C LEU A 125 15.09 -2.97 9.60
N GLY A 126 15.46 -4.16 10.08
CA GLY A 126 14.71 -5.39 9.79
C GLY A 126 13.28 -5.35 10.30
N SER A 127 13.05 -4.87 11.53
CA SER A 127 11.71 -4.72 12.09
C SER A 127 10.91 -3.65 11.36
N LEU A 128 11.54 -2.56 10.93
CA LEU A 128 10.90 -1.50 10.17
C LEU A 128 10.44 -2.01 8.80
N LEU A 129 11.30 -2.73 8.07
CA LEU A 129 10.96 -3.34 6.78
C LEU A 129 9.83 -4.37 6.91
N LEU A 130 9.82 -5.15 8.00
CA LEU A 130 8.73 -6.08 8.29
C LEU A 130 7.40 -5.34 8.49
N VAL A 131 7.38 -4.25 9.26
CA VAL A 131 6.16 -3.45 9.45
C VAL A 131 5.71 -2.80 8.14
N ILE A 132 6.65 -2.32 7.31
CA ILE A 132 6.34 -1.80 5.98
C ILE A 132 5.71 -2.91 5.11
N ALA A 133 6.28 -4.10 5.11
CA ALA A 133 5.76 -5.22 4.32
C ALA A 133 4.34 -5.61 4.75
N LEU A 134 4.09 -5.75 6.06
CA LEU A 134 2.77 -6.07 6.59
C LEU A 134 1.77 -4.92 6.38
N GLY A 135 2.11 -3.70 6.77
CA GLY A 135 1.20 -2.57 6.62
C GLY A 135 0.82 -2.28 5.17
N THR A 136 1.77 -2.44 4.23
CA THR A 136 1.47 -2.34 2.80
C THR A 136 0.66 -3.52 2.26
N ALA A 137 0.78 -4.72 2.85
CA ALA A 137 -0.09 -5.85 2.54
C ALA A 137 -1.54 -5.55 2.94
N GLY A 138 -1.74 -4.94 4.12
CA GLY A 138 -3.05 -4.46 4.59
C GLY A 138 -3.66 -3.36 3.72
N LEU A 139 -2.84 -2.57 3.02
CA LEU A 139 -3.32 -1.60 2.02
C LEU A 139 -3.63 -2.27 0.68
N SER A 140 -2.80 -3.20 0.25
CA SER A 140 -2.87 -3.80 -1.08
C SER A 140 -4.09 -4.70 -1.26
N ALA A 141 -4.41 -5.57 -0.31
CA ALA A 141 -5.50 -6.53 -0.45
C ALA A 141 -6.86 -5.82 -0.64
N PRO A 142 -7.38 -5.02 0.31
CA PRO A 142 -8.64 -4.32 0.12
C PRO A 142 -8.55 -3.29 -1.00
N GLY A 143 -7.41 -2.61 -1.14
CA GLY A 143 -7.20 -1.60 -2.17
C GLY A 143 -7.32 -2.15 -3.58
N THR A 144 -6.79 -3.35 -3.85
CA THR A 144 -6.92 -4.00 -5.16
C THR A 144 -8.37 -4.41 -5.45
N LEU A 145 -9.11 -4.89 -4.43
CA LEU A 145 -10.54 -5.21 -4.60
C LEU A 145 -11.36 -3.95 -4.92
N TYR A 146 -11.19 -2.88 -4.15
CA TYR A 146 -11.90 -1.63 -4.39
C TYR A 146 -11.50 -0.95 -5.69
N ALA A 147 -10.24 -1.06 -6.09
CA ALA A 147 -9.79 -0.57 -7.40
C ALA A 147 -10.51 -1.30 -8.54
N ALA A 148 -10.75 -2.61 -8.42
CA ALA A 148 -11.55 -3.38 -9.38
C ALA A 148 -13.01 -2.91 -9.39
N MET A 149 -13.65 -2.78 -8.22
CA MET A 149 -15.05 -2.34 -8.11
C MET A 149 -15.27 -0.93 -8.67
N THR A 150 -14.31 -0.04 -8.47
CA THR A 150 -14.43 1.36 -8.92
C THR A 150 -13.94 1.59 -10.35
N ALA A 151 -13.28 0.61 -10.96
CA ALA A 151 -12.70 0.75 -12.31
C ALA A 151 -13.75 1.08 -13.39
N GLN A 152 -14.96 0.57 -13.27
CA GLN A 152 -16.06 0.78 -14.23
C GLN A 152 -16.84 2.08 -13.97
N VAL A 153 -16.64 2.74 -12.85
CA VAL A 153 -17.40 3.93 -12.46
C VAL A 153 -16.70 5.21 -12.95
N ARG A 154 -17.47 6.18 -13.48
CA ARG A 154 -16.91 7.45 -13.98
C ARG A 154 -16.17 8.26 -12.91
N SER A 155 -16.57 8.16 -11.63
CA SER A 155 -15.96 8.88 -10.49
C SER A 155 -14.98 8.05 -9.69
N LYS A 156 -14.29 7.10 -10.33
CA LYS A 156 -13.37 6.12 -9.68
C LYS A 156 -12.31 6.74 -8.77
N GLN A 157 -11.78 7.91 -9.14
CA GLN A 157 -10.74 8.59 -8.36
C GLN A 157 -11.21 9.03 -6.97
N THR A 158 -12.49 9.36 -6.81
CA THR A 158 -13.06 9.80 -5.53
C THR A 158 -13.61 8.62 -4.72
N LEU A 159 -14.17 7.62 -5.38
CA LEU A 159 -14.80 6.49 -4.70
C LEU A 159 -13.78 5.55 -4.04
N LEU A 160 -12.63 5.33 -4.67
CA LEU A 160 -11.61 4.44 -4.12
C LEU A 160 -11.13 4.90 -2.74
N PRO A 161 -10.67 6.14 -2.52
CA PRO A 161 -10.27 6.60 -1.18
C PRO A 161 -11.43 6.56 -0.19
N LEU A 162 -12.65 6.95 -0.62
CA LEU A 162 -13.82 7.02 0.26
C LEU A 162 -14.16 5.66 0.88
N LEU A 163 -14.09 4.59 0.09
CA LEU A 163 -14.39 3.24 0.55
C LEU A 163 -13.21 2.59 1.28
N LEU A 164 -12.00 2.88 0.81
CA LEU A 164 -10.78 2.26 1.32
C LEU A 164 -10.39 2.79 2.70
N PHE A 165 -10.43 4.12 2.91
CA PHE A 165 -9.88 4.74 4.12
C PHE A 165 -10.52 4.23 5.41
N PRO A 166 -11.86 4.16 5.57
CA PRO A 166 -12.44 3.65 6.81
C PRO A 166 -12.04 2.20 7.11
N LEU A 167 -11.89 1.38 6.06
CA LEU A 167 -11.58 -0.02 6.20
C LEU A 167 -10.16 -0.27 6.69
N ILE A 168 -9.20 0.50 6.20
CA ILE A 168 -7.77 0.31 6.51
C ILE A 168 -7.31 1.02 7.78
N VAL A 169 -8.18 1.79 8.46
CA VAL A 169 -7.84 2.50 9.71
C VAL A 169 -7.16 1.60 10.74
N PRO A 170 -7.64 0.36 11.04
CA PRO A 170 -6.99 -0.51 12.01
C PRO A 170 -5.56 -0.89 11.59
N ALA A 171 -5.34 -1.21 10.31
CA ALA A 171 -4.03 -1.55 9.79
C ALA A 171 -3.09 -0.34 9.81
N LEU A 172 -3.58 0.85 9.44
CA LEU A 172 -2.79 2.09 9.52
C LEU A 172 -2.40 2.42 10.94
N LEU A 173 -3.35 2.33 11.88
CA LEU A 173 -3.07 2.57 13.29
C LEU A 173 -1.98 1.64 13.82
N ALA A 174 -2.09 0.34 13.53
CA ALA A 174 -1.11 -0.65 13.92
C ALA A 174 0.27 -0.38 13.29
N SER A 175 0.29 -0.03 12.01
CA SER A 175 1.51 0.30 11.27
C SER A 175 2.20 1.53 11.83
N VAL A 176 1.45 2.61 12.11
CA VAL A 176 1.98 3.84 12.72
C VAL A 176 2.53 3.56 14.11
N LYS A 177 1.78 2.82 14.94
CA LYS A 177 2.20 2.50 16.32
C LYS A 177 3.43 1.60 16.35
N ALA A 178 3.46 0.54 15.53
CA ALA A 178 4.63 -0.34 15.43
C ALA A 178 5.87 0.43 14.93
N THR A 179 5.73 1.25 13.89
CA THR A 179 6.82 2.09 13.36
C THR A 179 7.31 3.09 14.38
N SER A 180 6.41 3.79 15.09
CA SER A 180 6.75 4.76 16.13
C SER A 180 7.57 4.12 17.25
N LEU A 181 7.15 2.93 17.73
CA LEU A 181 7.88 2.20 18.76
C LEU A 181 9.28 1.74 18.28
N ILE A 182 9.39 1.35 17.01
CA ILE A 182 10.70 0.97 16.43
C ILE A 182 11.65 2.17 16.34
N VAL A 183 11.14 3.34 15.96
CA VAL A 183 11.93 4.56 15.77
C VAL A 183 12.29 5.23 17.10
N LEU A 184 11.34 5.32 18.04
CA LEU A 184 11.52 6.02 19.32
C LEU A 184 12.16 5.12 20.40
N GLY A 185 12.13 3.80 20.19
CA GLY A 185 12.56 2.80 21.15
C GLY A 185 11.37 2.08 21.80
N ASP A 186 11.50 0.78 21.93
CA ASP A 186 10.47 -0.12 22.49
C ASP A 186 11.05 -0.96 23.63
N PRO A 187 11.21 -0.40 24.84
CA PRO A 187 11.76 -1.13 25.98
C PRO A 187 10.86 -2.25 26.47
N MET A 188 9.55 -2.12 26.25
CA MET A 188 8.54 -3.11 26.69
C MET A 188 8.14 -4.11 25.59
N ASN A 189 8.77 -4.08 24.42
CA ASN A 189 8.46 -4.93 23.26
C ASN A 189 6.99 -4.89 22.84
N GLN A 190 6.35 -3.72 22.98
CA GLN A 190 4.93 -3.50 22.62
C GLN A 190 4.71 -3.54 21.10
N SER A 191 5.74 -3.29 20.29
CA SER A 191 5.69 -3.39 18.83
C SER A 191 5.23 -4.76 18.36
N LYS A 192 5.49 -5.82 19.13
CA LYS A 192 5.06 -7.19 18.82
C LYS A 192 3.54 -7.31 18.74
N ALA A 193 2.80 -6.75 19.70
CA ALA A 193 1.33 -6.80 19.69
C ALA A 193 0.73 -6.11 18.45
N TRP A 194 1.32 -4.99 18.02
CA TRP A 194 0.89 -4.28 16.82
C TRP A 194 1.22 -5.06 15.53
N ILE A 195 2.34 -5.76 15.49
CA ILE A 195 2.71 -6.66 14.39
C ILE A 195 1.74 -7.84 14.31
N GLU A 196 1.39 -8.45 15.45
CA GLU A 196 0.41 -9.54 15.52
C GLU A 196 -0.97 -9.08 15.01
N LEU A 197 -1.38 -7.86 15.35
CA LEU A 197 -2.62 -7.26 14.83
C LEU A 197 -2.56 -7.09 13.30
N LEU A 198 -1.43 -6.63 12.75
CA LEU A 198 -1.24 -6.53 11.30
C LEU A 198 -1.34 -7.89 10.62
N ILE A 199 -0.70 -8.91 11.17
CA ILE A 199 -0.75 -10.28 10.64
C ILE A 199 -2.19 -10.80 10.64
N ALA A 200 -2.94 -10.59 11.72
CA ALA A 200 -4.34 -10.99 11.81
C ALA A 200 -5.22 -10.24 10.80
N PHE A 201 -5.01 -8.93 10.66
CA PHE A 201 -5.71 -8.12 9.66
C PHE A 201 -5.43 -8.63 8.24
N ASP A 202 -4.17 -8.84 7.90
CA ASP A 202 -3.76 -9.33 6.59
C ASP A 202 -4.35 -10.71 6.29
N ALA A 203 -4.28 -11.65 7.23
CA ALA A 203 -4.85 -12.98 7.06
C ALA A 203 -6.36 -12.93 6.75
N ILE A 204 -7.11 -12.06 7.45
CA ILE A 204 -8.55 -11.87 7.23
C ILE A 204 -8.79 -11.24 5.85
N TYR A 205 -8.16 -10.10 5.55
CA TYR A 205 -8.49 -9.35 4.35
C TYR A 205 -7.96 -9.98 3.06
N TRP A 206 -6.80 -10.61 3.07
CA TRP A 206 -6.32 -11.37 1.90
C TRP A 206 -7.25 -12.54 1.58
N SER A 207 -7.76 -13.24 2.60
CA SER A 207 -8.71 -14.34 2.41
C SER A 207 -10.08 -13.83 1.93
N LEU A 208 -10.62 -12.81 2.60
CA LEU A 208 -11.95 -12.25 2.31
C LEU A 208 -12.00 -11.64 0.90
N CYS A 209 -11.03 -10.79 0.57
CA CYS A 209 -10.99 -10.11 -0.72
C CYS A 209 -10.79 -11.09 -1.89
N GLY A 210 -9.99 -12.15 -1.69
CA GLY A 210 -9.83 -13.21 -2.68
C GLY A 210 -11.11 -14.02 -2.93
N LEU A 211 -11.96 -14.18 -1.91
CA LEU A 211 -13.27 -14.82 -2.05
C LEU A 211 -14.29 -13.91 -2.72
N LEU A 212 -14.30 -12.61 -2.36
CA LEU A 212 -15.26 -11.65 -2.88
C LEU A 212 -14.99 -11.27 -4.33
N PHE A 213 -13.72 -11.25 -4.76
CA PHE A 213 -13.34 -10.82 -6.10
C PHE A 213 -14.04 -11.62 -7.20
N GLY A 214 -14.24 -12.94 -7.00
CA GLY A 214 -14.95 -13.77 -7.95
C GLY A 214 -16.40 -13.30 -8.20
N ARG A 215 -17.09 -12.87 -7.15
CA ARG A 215 -18.46 -12.35 -7.23
C ARG A 215 -18.53 -10.95 -7.86
N VAL A 216 -17.56 -10.10 -7.54
CA VAL A 216 -17.49 -8.70 -8.05
C VAL A 216 -17.28 -8.67 -9.57
N VAL A 217 -16.65 -9.68 -10.13
CA VAL A 217 -16.30 -9.72 -11.56
C VAL A 217 -17.36 -10.48 -12.38
N GLU A 218 -18.20 -11.32 -11.75
CA GLU A 218 -19.29 -12.05 -12.38
C GLU A 218 -20.58 -11.21 -12.54
N ASP A 219 -20.76 -10.16 -11.72
CA ASP A 219 -21.83 -9.15 -11.81
C ASP A 219 -21.43 -7.97 -12.73
#